data_828b309dc079edf547bb2026b7522e2a
#
_entry.id   828b309dc079edf547bb2026b7522e2a
#
_cell.length_a   1.000
_cell.length_b   1.000
_cell.length_c   1.000
_cell.angle_alpha   90.00
_cell.angle_beta   90.00
_cell.angle_gamma   90.00
#
_symmetry.space_group_name_H-M   'P 1'
#
loop_
_entity.id
_entity.type
_entity.pdbx_description
1 polymer ?
#
loop_
_entity_poly.entity_id
_entity_poly.type
_entity_poly.pdbx_seq_one_letter_code
_entity_poly.pdbx_strand_id
1 'polypeptide(L)'
;YDADEKLVISSSPDARLVDSIKKYTEFQYPFSHKEVKSSVTAMNRLVDETDYTHYIGGGESDDRALSKGNAYHKAMECIDFNADFSSEWQRLCDNYGIEEFADKQKLYDAYEKIKPMLSKNYYREKQFVLNLNGMLVQGVIDIMITDGENCTVIDYKTSNPSTIVSGGYDLQLAVYRLAAENILGLKVTKTRIYSFVLSDFIEIPRERTDSAIKKFFEKRDG
;
A
#
# COMPACT_ATOMS: atom_id res chain seq x y z
N TYR A 1 44.08 -9.86 -46.49
CA TYR A 1 43.77 -9.18 -45.19
C TYR A 1 44.27 -10.08 -44.11
N ASP A 2 45.43 -9.73 -43.53
CA ASP A 2 46.06 -10.41 -42.38
C ASP A 2 45.32 -10.07 -41.12
N ALA A 3 44.72 -11.02 -40.46
CA ALA A 3 43.97 -10.91 -39.23
C ALA A 3 44.74 -11.54 -38.09
N ASP A 4 45.88 -10.96 -37.70
CA ASP A 4 46.61 -11.38 -36.50
C ASP A 4 47.40 -10.24 -35.86
N GLU A 5 46.77 -9.09 -35.60
CA GLU A 5 47.27 -8.15 -34.62
C GLU A 5 46.62 -8.46 -33.25
N LYS A 6 47.31 -9.29 -32.47
CA LYS A 6 47.06 -9.43 -31.05
C LYS A 6 47.36 -8.11 -30.36
N LEU A 7 46.30 -7.40 -29.92
CA LEU A 7 46.40 -6.29 -29.00
C LEU A 7 47.03 -6.78 -27.71
N VAL A 8 48.36 -6.61 -27.58
CA VAL A 8 49.05 -6.82 -26.29
C VAL A 8 48.78 -5.58 -25.42
N ILE A 9 47.77 -5.67 -24.57
CA ILE A 9 47.58 -4.67 -23.49
C ILE A 9 48.66 -4.96 -22.42
N SER A 10 49.83 -4.39 -22.59
CA SER A 10 50.92 -4.38 -21.59
C SER A 10 50.99 -3.06 -20.88
N SER A 11 50.03 -2.80 -19.99
CA SER A 11 50.21 -1.83 -18.94
C SER A 11 49.54 -2.35 -17.69
N SER A 12 50.32 -2.54 -16.63
CA SER A 12 49.75 -2.71 -15.31
C SER A 12 48.82 -1.52 -15.05
N PRO A 13 47.61 -1.77 -14.53
CA PRO A 13 46.64 -0.69 -14.27
C PRO A 13 47.30 0.36 -13.38
N ASP A 14 47.12 1.63 -13.71
CA ASP A 14 47.66 2.74 -12.90
C ASP A 14 47.20 2.55 -11.44
N ALA A 15 48.15 2.41 -10.55
CA ALA A 15 47.92 2.16 -9.12
C ALA A 15 46.94 3.20 -8.53
N ARG A 16 47.02 4.46 -9.02
CA ARG A 16 46.12 5.54 -8.58
C ARG A 16 44.66 5.30 -9.05
N LEU A 17 44.48 4.74 -10.23
CA LEU A 17 43.14 4.39 -10.75
C LEU A 17 42.57 3.21 -9.98
N VAL A 18 43.39 2.19 -9.68
CA VAL A 18 42.99 1.04 -8.86
C VAL A 18 42.61 1.46 -7.46
N ASP A 19 43.39 2.35 -6.81
CA ASP A 19 43.08 2.89 -5.48
C ASP A 19 41.83 3.76 -5.48
N SER A 20 41.60 4.55 -6.54
CA SER A 20 40.35 5.28 -6.71
C SER A 20 39.15 4.36 -6.85
N ILE A 21 39.24 3.34 -7.68
CA ILE A 21 38.15 2.35 -7.88
C ILE A 21 37.89 1.61 -6.57
N LYS A 22 38.91 1.16 -5.85
CA LYS A 22 38.76 0.53 -4.53
C LYS A 22 38.04 1.45 -3.56
N LYS A 23 38.42 2.72 -3.49
CA LYS A 23 37.78 3.71 -2.60
C LYS A 23 36.29 3.90 -2.92
N TYR A 24 35.87 3.76 -4.19
CA TYR A 24 34.45 3.81 -4.58
C TYR A 24 33.74 2.47 -4.38
N THR A 25 34.40 1.33 -4.51
CA THR A 25 33.81 0.00 -4.32
C THR A 25 33.79 -0.42 -2.84
N GLU A 26 34.70 0.11 -2.01
CA GLU A 26 34.75 -0.11 -0.57
C GLU A 26 33.99 0.97 0.22
N PHE A 27 33.26 1.86 -0.46
CA PHE A 27 32.43 2.86 0.19
C PHE A 27 31.33 2.16 0.98
N GLN A 28 31.53 2.04 2.27
CA GLN A 28 30.47 1.64 3.20
C GLN A 28 29.59 2.86 3.45
N TYR A 29 28.33 2.75 3.06
CA TYR A 29 27.33 3.75 3.44
C TYR A 29 27.34 3.87 4.97
N PRO A 30 27.49 5.07 5.54
CA PRO A 30 27.57 5.27 6.98
C PRO A 30 26.21 5.04 7.68
N PHE A 31 25.26 4.43 6.99
CA PHE A 31 23.97 4.08 7.55
C PHE A 31 24.05 2.66 8.10
N SER A 32 23.98 2.55 9.44
CA SER A 32 23.62 1.30 10.11
C SER A 32 22.40 0.65 9.41
N HIS A 33 22.30 -0.66 9.41
CA HIS A 33 21.29 -1.50 8.76
C HIS A 33 19.80 -1.20 9.10
N LYS A 34 19.43 0.06 9.33
CA LYS A 34 18.03 0.47 9.43
C LYS A 34 17.48 0.52 8.02
N GLU A 35 16.39 -0.20 7.76
CA GLU A 35 15.71 -0.18 6.46
C GLU A 35 15.44 1.26 6.04
N VAL A 36 16.10 1.68 4.95
CA VAL A 36 15.98 3.04 4.41
C VAL A 36 14.68 3.17 3.60
N LYS A 37 14.12 2.03 3.16
CA LYS A 37 12.90 1.98 2.35
C LYS A 37 12.03 0.80 2.80
N SER A 38 10.75 1.07 3.06
CA SER A 38 9.78 0.06 3.44
C SER A 38 8.44 0.25 2.71
N SER A 39 7.64 -0.79 2.62
CA SER A 39 6.23 -0.66 2.23
C SER A 39 5.36 -0.61 3.49
N VAL A 40 4.15 -0.07 3.37
CA VAL A 40 3.17 -0.07 4.47
C VAL A 40 2.89 -1.49 4.95
N THR A 41 2.80 -2.46 4.02
CA THR A 41 2.64 -3.88 4.35
C THR A 41 3.84 -4.45 5.12
N ALA A 42 5.07 -4.05 4.77
CA ALA A 42 6.27 -4.49 5.49
C ALA A 42 6.34 -3.87 6.89
N MET A 43 5.89 -2.63 7.07
CA MET A 43 5.80 -1.99 8.40
C MET A 43 4.85 -2.74 9.33
N ASN A 44 3.69 -3.18 8.85
CA ASN A 44 2.76 -3.97 9.65
C ASN A 44 3.41 -5.26 10.15
N ARG A 45 4.24 -5.93 9.32
CA ARG A 45 4.98 -7.13 9.73
C ARG A 45 5.95 -6.90 10.89
N LEU A 46 6.53 -5.71 11.00
CA LEU A 46 7.45 -5.37 12.10
C LEU A 46 6.73 -5.17 13.45
N VAL A 47 5.43 -4.88 13.43
CA VAL A 47 4.63 -4.66 14.64
C VAL A 47 3.99 -5.96 15.14
N ASP A 48 3.52 -6.79 14.24
CA ASP A 48 2.78 -8.03 14.54
C ASP A 48 3.71 -9.26 14.47
N GLU A 49 4.53 -9.50 15.49
CA GLU A 49 5.34 -10.74 15.58
C GLU A 49 4.51 -12.02 15.79
N THR A 50 3.21 -11.89 16.06
CA THR A 50 2.41 -13.00 16.56
C THR A 50 1.56 -13.73 15.52
N ASP A 51 1.44 -13.23 14.26
CA ASP A 51 0.41 -13.78 13.36
C ASP A 51 0.84 -14.12 11.92
N TYR A 52 2.14 -14.11 11.61
CA TYR A 52 2.61 -14.38 10.25
C TYR A 52 2.97 -15.83 9.93
N THR A 53 2.90 -16.73 10.90
CA THR A 53 3.06 -18.17 10.63
C THR A 53 1.91 -18.74 9.78
N HIS A 54 0.79 -18.07 9.67
CA HIS A 54 -0.35 -18.48 8.84
C HIS A 54 -0.25 -18.06 7.35
N TYR A 55 0.64 -17.11 6.99
CA TYR A 55 0.75 -16.63 5.61
C TYR A 55 1.86 -17.27 4.78
N ILE A 56 2.66 -18.15 5.36
CA ILE A 56 3.73 -18.91 4.64
C ILE A 56 3.33 -20.34 4.32
N GLY A 57 2.16 -20.77 4.76
CA GLY A 57 1.57 -22.04 4.38
C GLY A 57 0.72 -21.87 3.13
N GLY A 58 1.33 -21.92 1.93
CA GLY A 58 0.61 -21.90 0.65
C GLY A 58 -0.38 -23.08 0.56
N GLY A 59 -1.59 -22.84 1.00
CA GLY A 59 -2.75 -23.69 0.78
C GLY A 59 -3.70 -23.00 -0.20
N GLU A 60 -4.46 -23.75 -0.99
CA GLU A 60 -5.48 -23.23 -1.93
C GLU A 60 -6.44 -22.21 -1.31
N SER A 61 -6.62 -22.25 0.03
CA SER A 61 -7.45 -21.29 0.77
C SER A 61 -6.85 -19.88 0.82
N ASP A 62 -5.51 -19.75 0.88
CA ASP A 62 -4.83 -18.46 0.99
C ASP A 62 -4.77 -17.77 -0.37
N ASP A 63 -4.51 -18.51 -1.44
CA ASP A 63 -4.51 -17.99 -2.81
C ASP A 63 -5.91 -17.49 -3.20
N ARG A 64 -6.95 -18.20 -2.79
CA ARG A 64 -8.34 -17.81 -3.05
C ARG A 64 -8.76 -16.56 -2.25
N ALA A 65 -8.32 -16.42 -1.00
CA ALA A 65 -8.57 -15.23 -0.18
C ALA A 65 -7.86 -14.00 -0.76
N LEU A 66 -6.60 -14.16 -1.22
CA LEU A 66 -5.84 -13.11 -1.90
C LEU A 66 -6.50 -12.71 -3.23
N SER A 67 -6.92 -13.69 -4.05
CA SER A 67 -7.63 -13.46 -5.31
C SER A 67 -8.95 -12.74 -5.09
N LYS A 68 -9.70 -13.11 -4.03
CA LYS A 68 -10.92 -12.40 -3.63
C LYS A 68 -10.64 -10.95 -3.24
N GLY A 69 -9.64 -10.70 -2.40
CA GLY A 69 -9.24 -9.34 -2.03
C GLY A 69 -8.93 -8.51 -3.28
N ASN A 70 -8.08 -9.03 -4.16
CA ASN A 70 -7.67 -8.39 -5.40
C ASN A 70 -8.85 -8.07 -6.33
N ALA A 71 -9.86 -8.97 -6.43
CA ALA A 71 -11.03 -8.74 -7.27
C ALA A 71 -11.88 -7.56 -6.79
N TYR A 72 -12.10 -7.43 -5.47
CA TYR A 72 -12.83 -6.28 -4.92
C TYR A 72 -12.05 -4.98 -5.08
N HIS A 73 -10.74 -4.95 -4.79
CA HIS A 73 -9.91 -3.77 -5.01
C HIS A 73 -9.92 -3.36 -6.48
N LYS A 74 -9.75 -4.33 -7.39
CA LYS A 74 -9.78 -4.07 -8.85
C LYS A 74 -11.13 -3.53 -9.31
N ALA A 75 -12.21 -4.07 -8.80
CA ALA A 75 -13.55 -3.57 -9.10
C ALA A 75 -13.72 -2.12 -8.64
N MET A 76 -13.34 -1.79 -7.39
CA MET A 76 -13.48 -0.44 -6.84
C MET A 76 -12.51 0.57 -7.48
N GLU A 77 -11.35 0.12 -7.93
CA GLU A 77 -10.42 0.93 -8.75
C GLU A 77 -11.05 1.36 -10.07
N CYS A 78 -11.72 0.41 -10.75
CA CYS A 78 -12.12 0.57 -12.14
C CYS A 78 -13.58 0.97 -12.35
N ILE A 79 -14.46 0.82 -11.34
CA ILE A 79 -15.90 1.13 -11.45
C ILE A 79 -16.14 2.60 -11.79
N ASP A 80 -17.05 2.87 -12.73
CA ASP A 80 -17.54 4.24 -12.97
C ASP A 80 -18.77 4.51 -12.10
N PHE A 81 -18.59 5.37 -11.11
CA PHE A 81 -19.66 5.74 -10.19
C PHE A 81 -20.74 6.62 -10.84
N ASN A 82 -20.55 7.10 -12.07
CA ASN A 82 -21.57 7.86 -12.81
C ASN A 82 -22.45 6.96 -13.68
N ALA A 83 -22.00 5.76 -13.97
CA ALA A 83 -22.76 4.79 -14.78
C ALA A 83 -23.80 4.02 -13.94
N ASP A 84 -24.64 3.23 -14.61
CA ASP A 84 -25.50 2.26 -13.95
C ASP A 84 -24.69 1.07 -13.46
N PHE A 85 -24.94 0.64 -12.22
CA PHE A 85 -24.19 -0.45 -11.61
C PHE A 85 -24.28 -1.77 -12.39
N SER A 86 -25.44 -2.09 -12.96
CA SER A 86 -25.59 -3.37 -13.68
C SER A 86 -24.71 -3.41 -14.93
N SER A 87 -24.61 -2.29 -15.64
CA SER A 87 -23.71 -2.12 -16.78
C SER A 87 -22.24 -2.19 -16.36
N GLU A 88 -21.91 -1.54 -15.25
CA GLU A 88 -20.54 -1.56 -14.70
C GLU A 88 -20.15 -2.96 -14.22
N TRP A 89 -21.03 -3.67 -13.53
CA TRP A 89 -20.78 -5.05 -13.14
C TRP A 89 -20.43 -5.91 -14.36
N GLN A 90 -21.26 -5.86 -15.44
CA GLN A 90 -20.98 -6.64 -16.65
C GLN A 90 -19.64 -6.25 -17.27
N ARG A 91 -19.37 -4.96 -17.40
CA ARG A 91 -18.09 -4.45 -17.93
C ARG A 91 -16.89 -4.93 -17.12
N LEU A 92 -17.00 -4.94 -15.79
CA LEU A 92 -15.94 -5.39 -14.89
C LEU A 92 -15.71 -6.91 -14.98
N CYS A 93 -16.79 -7.69 -15.10
CA CYS A 93 -16.71 -9.13 -15.36
C CYS A 93 -16.00 -9.41 -16.69
N ASP A 94 -16.46 -8.78 -17.78
CA ASP A 94 -15.91 -8.99 -19.12
C ASP A 94 -14.43 -8.60 -19.23
N ASN A 95 -14.01 -7.54 -18.53
CA ASN A 95 -12.64 -7.02 -18.63
C ASN A 95 -11.67 -7.64 -17.62
N TYR A 96 -12.14 -8.07 -16.46
CA TYR A 96 -11.27 -8.46 -15.35
C TYR A 96 -11.62 -9.80 -14.69
N GLY A 97 -12.70 -10.46 -15.12
CA GLY A 97 -13.12 -11.76 -14.58
C GLY A 97 -13.42 -11.72 -13.08
N ILE A 98 -13.97 -10.61 -12.57
CA ILE A 98 -14.15 -10.42 -11.13
C ILE A 98 -15.25 -11.32 -10.54
N GLU A 99 -16.15 -11.84 -11.36
CA GLU A 99 -17.30 -12.66 -10.95
C GLU A 99 -16.90 -13.97 -10.29
N GLU A 100 -15.69 -14.46 -10.56
CA GLU A 100 -15.17 -15.68 -9.94
C GLU A 100 -14.91 -15.50 -8.44
N PHE A 101 -14.55 -14.26 -8.02
CA PHE A 101 -14.08 -13.97 -6.65
C PHE A 101 -14.90 -12.92 -5.93
N ALA A 102 -15.57 -12.00 -6.62
CA ALA A 102 -16.35 -10.92 -6.03
C ALA A 102 -17.85 -11.24 -6.05
N ASP A 103 -18.51 -11.00 -4.93
CA ASP A 103 -19.97 -11.07 -4.80
C ASP A 103 -20.60 -9.78 -5.33
N LYS A 104 -21.50 -9.90 -6.30
CA LYS A 104 -22.18 -8.78 -6.95
C LYS A 104 -22.92 -7.88 -5.96
N GLN A 105 -23.62 -8.47 -4.98
CA GLN A 105 -24.41 -7.69 -4.02
C GLN A 105 -23.50 -6.89 -3.10
N LYS A 106 -22.40 -7.47 -2.63
CA LYS A 106 -21.44 -6.75 -1.78
C LYS A 106 -20.75 -5.61 -2.51
N LEU A 107 -20.47 -5.78 -3.80
CA LEU A 107 -19.93 -4.71 -4.63
C LEU A 107 -20.95 -3.61 -4.86
N TYR A 108 -22.23 -3.98 -5.08
CA TYR A 108 -23.35 -3.04 -5.17
C TYR A 108 -23.51 -2.23 -3.88
N ASP A 109 -23.47 -2.89 -2.73
CA ASP A 109 -23.56 -2.22 -1.42
C ASP A 109 -22.41 -1.19 -1.25
N ALA A 110 -21.21 -1.53 -1.68
CA ALA A 110 -20.07 -0.62 -1.66
C ALA A 110 -20.28 0.57 -2.61
N TYR A 111 -20.71 0.29 -3.83
CA TYR A 111 -21.02 1.31 -4.83
C TYR A 111 -22.06 2.32 -4.30
N GLU A 112 -23.18 1.85 -3.77
CA GLU A 112 -24.25 2.71 -3.25
C GLU A 112 -23.82 3.54 -2.04
N LYS A 113 -22.95 3.01 -1.19
CA LYS A 113 -22.46 3.74 0.01
C LYS A 113 -21.36 4.75 -0.32
N ILE A 114 -20.53 4.49 -1.33
CA ILE A 114 -19.41 5.36 -1.69
C ILE A 114 -19.84 6.45 -2.67
N LYS A 115 -20.67 6.13 -3.65
CA LYS A 115 -21.14 7.06 -4.69
C LYS A 115 -21.64 8.42 -4.14
N PRO A 116 -22.50 8.50 -3.11
CA PRO A 116 -22.96 9.79 -2.59
C PRO A 116 -21.87 10.60 -1.89
N MET A 117 -20.75 9.98 -1.50
CA MET A 117 -19.62 10.65 -0.89
C MET A 117 -18.71 11.34 -1.92
N LEU A 118 -18.77 10.95 -3.19
CA LEU A 118 -17.87 11.41 -4.26
C LEU A 118 -18.22 12.79 -4.83
N SER A 119 -18.78 13.68 -4.04
CA SER A 119 -19.46 14.91 -4.51
C SER A 119 -18.58 15.95 -5.20
N LYS A 120 -17.23 15.90 -5.08
CA LYS A 120 -16.35 16.94 -5.68
C LYS A 120 -15.04 16.39 -6.25
N ASN A 121 -14.10 16.04 -5.39
CA ASN A 121 -12.80 15.52 -5.80
C ASN A 121 -12.52 14.23 -5.06
N TYR A 122 -12.12 13.20 -5.79
CA TYR A 122 -11.65 11.96 -5.21
C TYR A 122 -10.48 11.41 -6.02
N TYR A 123 -9.63 10.67 -5.33
CA TYR A 123 -8.49 9.97 -5.92
C TYR A 123 -8.60 8.50 -5.57
N ARG A 124 -8.41 7.63 -6.56
CA ARG A 124 -8.33 6.17 -6.40
C ARG A 124 -6.91 5.71 -6.64
N GLU A 125 -6.48 4.67 -5.94
CA GLU A 125 -5.15 4.06 -6.08
C GLU A 125 -4.04 5.13 -6.06
N LYS A 126 -4.14 6.07 -5.08
CA LYS A 126 -3.20 7.18 -4.99
C LYS A 126 -1.87 6.69 -4.43
N GLN A 127 -0.88 6.57 -5.30
CA GLN A 127 0.48 6.23 -4.91
C GLN A 127 1.15 7.38 -4.13
N PHE A 128 1.96 7.01 -3.14
CA PHE A 128 2.76 7.95 -2.36
C PHE A 128 4.11 7.38 -1.96
N VAL A 129 5.05 8.30 -1.66
CA VAL A 129 6.28 8.02 -0.92
C VAL A 129 6.37 9.04 0.20
N LEU A 130 6.40 8.58 1.43
CA LEU A 130 6.41 9.39 2.64
C LEU A 130 7.73 9.19 3.39
N ASN A 131 8.37 10.27 3.81
CA ASN A 131 9.50 10.19 4.73
C ASN A 131 8.97 10.20 6.17
N LEU A 132 9.14 9.08 6.86
CA LEU A 132 8.81 8.91 8.27
C LEU A 132 10.10 8.79 9.09
N ASN A 133 10.56 9.88 9.69
CA ASN A 133 11.76 9.90 10.53
C ASN A 133 12.99 9.24 9.87
N GLY A 134 13.26 9.61 8.61
CA GLY A 134 14.37 9.06 7.83
C GLY A 134 14.11 7.74 7.11
N MET A 135 12.98 7.10 7.35
CA MET A 135 12.55 5.92 6.61
C MET A 135 11.59 6.32 5.48
N LEU A 136 11.90 5.93 4.25
CA LEU A 136 11.01 6.12 3.11
C LEU A 136 9.96 5.03 3.06
N VAL A 137 8.70 5.40 3.24
CA VAL A 137 7.55 4.48 3.18
C VAL A 137 6.78 4.73 1.90
N GLN A 138 6.61 3.69 1.10
CA GLN A 138 5.79 3.74 -0.10
C GLN A 138 4.49 2.96 0.10
N GLY A 139 3.43 3.44 -0.53
CA GLY A 139 2.13 2.78 -0.49
C GLY A 139 1.16 3.33 -1.53
N VAL A 140 -0.03 2.76 -1.49
CA VAL A 140 -1.15 3.16 -2.34
C VAL A 140 -2.37 3.31 -1.45
N ILE A 141 -3.05 4.45 -1.53
CA ILE A 141 -4.31 4.69 -0.82
C ILE A 141 -5.45 4.32 -1.75
N ASP A 142 -6.32 3.41 -1.34
CA ASP A 142 -7.39 2.88 -2.19
C ASP A 142 -8.32 3.99 -2.67
N ILE A 143 -8.84 4.82 -1.75
CA ILE A 143 -9.62 5.99 -2.12
C ILE A 143 -9.48 7.12 -1.10
N MET A 144 -9.32 8.33 -1.62
CA MET A 144 -9.40 9.58 -0.87
C MET A 144 -10.49 10.45 -1.45
N ILE A 145 -11.33 11.00 -0.58
CA ILE A 145 -12.42 11.91 -0.96
C ILE A 145 -12.16 13.25 -0.27
N THR A 146 -12.08 14.34 -1.05
CA THR A 146 -11.74 15.66 -0.52
C THR A 146 -12.67 16.75 -1.02
N ASP A 147 -12.92 17.74 -0.18
CA ASP A 147 -13.58 19.01 -0.54
C ASP A 147 -12.58 20.12 -0.92
N GLY A 148 -11.29 19.77 -1.00
CA GLY A 148 -10.17 20.68 -1.28
C GLY A 148 -9.38 21.06 -0.03
N GLU A 149 -9.94 20.99 1.15
CA GLU A 149 -9.30 21.25 2.44
C GLU A 149 -9.31 20.00 3.33
N ASN A 150 -10.49 19.43 3.52
CA ASN A 150 -10.69 18.22 4.33
C ASN A 150 -10.64 16.97 3.46
N CYS A 151 -10.22 15.87 4.07
CA CYS A 151 -10.08 14.58 3.40
C CYS A 151 -10.65 13.45 4.25
N THR A 152 -11.34 12.53 3.60
CA THR A 152 -11.65 11.21 4.14
C THR A 152 -10.81 10.17 3.42
N VAL A 153 -10.06 9.36 4.16
CA VAL A 153 -9.30 8.22 3.66
C VAL A 153 -10.09 6.95 3.92
N ILE A 154 -10.25 6.12 2.90
CA ILE A 154 -10.96 4.84 3.00
C ILE A 154 -10.06 3.75 2.42
N ASP A 155 -9.96 2.64 3.11
CA ASP A 155 -9.26 1.43 2.71
C ASP A 155 -10.26 0.28 2.60
N TYR A 156 -10.12 -0.59 1.59
CA TYR A 156 -11.03 -1.69 1.34
C TYR A 156 -10.52 -2.99 1.96
N LYS A 157 -11.38 -3.72 2.68
CA LYS A 157 -10.99 -4.98 3.30
C LYS A 157 -12.04 -6.08 3.12
N THR A 158 -11.55 -7.27 2.78
CA THR A 158 -12.32 -8.52 2.73
C THR A 158 -12.06 -9.44 3.91
N SER A 159 -11.19 -9.02 4.83
CA SER A 159 -10.82 -9.76 6.04
C SER A 159 -11.93 -9.78 7.08
N ASN A 160 -11.76 -10.66 8.07
CA ASN A 160 -12.71 -10.76 9.18
C ASN A 160 -12.79 -9.41 9.92
N PRO A 161 -13.99 -8.89 10.23
CA PRO A 161 -14.16 -7.65 10.97
C PRO A 161 -13.45 -7.63 12.34
N SER A 162 -13.27 -8.78 13.00
CA SER A 162 -12.52 -8.87 14.25
C SER A 162 -11.06 -8.38 14.11
N THR A 163 -10.41 -8.64 12.98
CA THR A 163 -9.06 -8.14 12.67
C THR A 163 -9.03 -6.62 12.59
N ILE A 164 -10.09 -6.02 12.02
CA ILE A 164 -10.22 -4.56 11.93
C ILE A 164 -10.43 -3.96 13.33
N VAL A 165 -11.30 -4.56 14.10
CA VAL A 165 -11.63 -4.10 15.49
C VAL A 165 -10.42 -4.23 16.40
N SER A 166 -9.62 -5.30 16.27
CA SER A 166 -8.41 -5.52 17.08
C SER A 166 -7.25 -4.59 16.77
N GLY A 167 -7.33 -3.81 15.66
CA GLY A 167 -6.31 -2.83 15.30
C GLY A 167 -5.30 -3.29 14.24
N GLY A 168 -5.55 -4.42 13.59
CA GLY A 168 -4.64 -4.98 12.58
C GLY A 168 -4.34 -4.06 11.38
N TYR A 169 -5.12 -2.98 11.19
CA TYR A 169 -4.93 -2.01 10.09
C TYR A 169 -4.69 -0.57 10.56
N ASP A 170 -4.56 -0.35 11.87
CA ASP A 170 -4.40 0.99 12.43
C ASP A 170 -3.12 1.67 11.94
N LEU A 171 -2.01 0.93 11.84
CA LEU A 171 -0.75 1.44 11.33
C LEU A 171 -0.83 1.79 9.84
N GLN A 172 -1.50 0.97 9.04
CA GLN A 172 -1.73 1.25 7.62
C GLN A 172 -2.47 2.57 7.45
N LEU A 173 -3.59 2.75 8.17
CA LEU A 173 -4.37 3.98 8.11
C LEU A 173 -3.64 5.18 8.69
N ALA A 174 -2.77 5.00 9.71
CA ALA A 174 -1.89 6.04 10.21
C ALA A 174 -0.95 6.56 9.12
N VAL A 175 -0.32 5.65 8.38
CA VAL A 175 0.59 6.01 7.27
C VAL A 175 -0.18 6.69 6.14
N TYR A 176 -1.35 6.20 5.77
CA TYR A 176 -2.19 6.80 4.73
C TYR A 176 -2.62 8.22 5.12
N ARG A 177 -3.05 8.41 6.36
CA ARG A 177 -3.38 9.74 6.90
C ARG A 177 -2.19 10.68 6.82
N LEU A 178 -1.03 10.26 7.32
CA LEU A 178 0.20 11.07 7.29
C LEU A 178 0.64 11.39 5.86
N ALA A 179 0.47 10.45 4.92
CA ALA A 179 0.77 10.70 3.50
C ALA A 179 -0.16 11.79 2.93
N ALA A 180 -1.45 11.73 3.18
CA ALA A 180 -2.40 12.73 2.74
C ALA A 180 -2.12 14.11 3.37
N GLU A 181 -1.82 14.15 4.67
CA GLU A 181 -1.53 15.39 5.41
C GLU A 181 -0.20 16.03 4.97
N ASN A 182 0.88 15.24 4.89
CA ASN A 182 2.23 15.79 4.67
C ASN A 182 2.58 16.03 3.20
N ILE A 183 2.03 15.22 2.28
CA ILE A 183 2.36 15.30 0.84
C ILE A 183 1.37 16.18 0.10
N LEU A 184 0.07 16.06 0.42
CA LEU A 184 -1.00 16.76 -0.30
C LEU A 184 -1.50 18.00 0.43
N GLY A 185 -1.07 18.23 1.68
CA GLY A 185 -1.51 19.36 2.50
C GLY A 185 -2.99 19.29 2.89
N LEU A 186 -3.61 18.11 2.84
CA LEU A 186 -5.02 17.91 3.16
C LEU A 186 -5.20 17.64 4.65
N LYS A 187 -6.27 18.20 5.25
CA LYS A 187 -6.65 17.85 6.62
C LYS A 187 -7.48 16.58 6.62
N VAL A 188 -6.90 15.46 7.06
CA VAL A 188 -7.65 14.20 7.18
C VAL A 188 -8.56 14.25 8.39
N THR A 189 -9.85 14.32 8.14
CA THR A 189 -10.91 14.40 9.17
C THR A 189 -11.48 13.04 9.54
N LYS A 190 -11.40 12.06 8.62
CA LYS A 190 -11.88 10.69 8.83
C LYS A 190 -10.96 9.67 8.19
N THR A 191 -10.69 8.59 8.93
CA THR A 191 -10.07 7.38 8.43
C THR A 191 -11.03 6.22 8.61
N ARG A 192 -11.31 5.48 7.53
CA ARG A 192 -12.32 4.43 7.50
C ARG A 192 -11.81 3.19 6.79
N ILE A 193 -12.32 2.05 7.20
CA ILE A 193 -12.27 0.81 6.43
C ILE A 193 -13.66 0.52 5.91
N TYR A 194 -13.78 0.26 4.61
CA TYR A 194 -14.99 -0.36 4.08
C TYR A 194 -14.80 -1.88 4.12
N SER A 195 -15.59 -2.55 4.96
CA SER A 195 -15.58 -3.99 5.09
C SER A 195 -16.58 -4.63 4.14
N PHE A 196 -16.09 -5.37 3.13
CA PHE A 196 -16.96 -6.15 2.26
C PHE A 196 -17.65 -7.33 2.98
N VAL A 197 -17.15 -7.73 4.15
CA VAL A 197 -17.82 -8.75 4.96
C VAL A 197 -19.08 -8.20 5.60
N LEU A 198 -19.01 -6.96 6.12
CA LEU A 198 -20.13 -6.27 6.77
C LEU A 198 -21.01 -5.48 5.79
N SER A 199 -20.53 -5.24 4.57
CA SER A 199 -21.10 -4.25 3.63
C SER A 199 -21.26 -2.88 4.29
N ASP A 200 -20.29 -2.47 5.14
CA ASP A 200 -20.36 -1.20 5.88
C ASP A 200 -19.00 -0.63 6.25
N PHE A 201 -19.00 0.65 6.64
CA PHE A 201 -17.83 1.34 7.12
C PHE A 201 -17.55 1.04 8.60
N ILE A 202 -16.26 0.90 8.90
CA ILE A 202 -15.72 0.93 10.26
C ILE A 202 -14.86 2.20 10.34
N GLU A 203 -15.24 3.13 11.20
CA GLU A 203 -14.45 4.34 11.44
C GLU A 203 -13.32 4.02 12.41
N ILE A 204 -12.10 4.42 12.04
CA ILE A 204 -10.92 4.24 12.88
C ILE A 204 -10.56 5.61 13.47
N PRO A 205 -10.73 5.79 14.79
CA PRO A 205 -10.44 7.06 15.44
C PRO A 205 -8.98 7.47 15.31
N ARG A 206 -8.74 8.79 15.27
CA ARG A 206 -7.39 9.36 15.14
C ARG A 206 -6.45 8.87 16.24
N GLU A 207 -6.96 8.73 17.45
CA GLU A 207 -6.19 8.27 18.63
C GLU A 207 -5.63 6.85 18.41
N ARG A 208 -6.38 5.97 17.71
CA ARG A 208 -5.89 4.62 17.37
C ARG A 208 -4.75 4.70 16.38
N THR A 209 -4.89 5.50 15.32
CA THR A 209 -3.84 5.67 14.30
C THR A 209 -2.59 6.35 14.88
N ASP A 210 -2.75 7.33 15.76
CA ASP A 210 -1.63 7.99 16.46
C ASP A 210 -0.91 7.02 17.41
N SER A 211 -1.65 6.18 18.12
CA SER A 211 -1.09 5.14 18.98
C SER A 211 -0.31 4.08 18.19
N ALA A 212 -0.84 3.67 17.03
CA ALA A 212 -0.21 2.66 16.19
C ALA A 212 1.14 3.15 15.64
N ILE A 213 1.21 4.38 15.13
CA ILE A 213 2.46 4.96 14.62
C ILE A 213 3.50 5.16 15.73
N LYS A 214 3.06 5.58 16.92
CA LYS A 214 3.93 5.71 18.10
C LYS A 214 4.55 4.37 18.49
N LYS A 215 3.74 3.33 18.64
CA LYS A 215 4.21 1.96 18.97
C LYS A 215 5.19 1.43 17.92
N PHE A 216 4.94 1.71 16.65
CA PHE A 216 5.87 1.32 15.59
C PHE A 216 7.26 1.91 15.79
N PHE A 217 7.37 3.22 16.07
CA PHE A 217 8.65 3.86 16.31
C PHE A 217 9.32 3.41 17.60
N GLU A 218 8.57 3.24 18.68
CA GLU A 218 9.11 2.70 19.94
C GLU A 218 9.75 1.31 19.74
N LYS A 219 9.09 0.44 18.93
CA LYS A 219 9.63 -0.90 18.65
C LYS A 219 10.82 -0.87 17.68
N ARG A 220 10.84 0.06 16.73
CA ARG A 220 11.94 0.20 15.76
C ARG A 220 13.23 0.76 16.38
N ASP A 221 13.09 1.71 17.30
CA ASP A 221 14.19 2.50 17.84
C ASP A 221 14.71 1.96 19.19
N GLY A 222 13.99 1.02 19.84
CA GLY A 222 14.37 0.29 21.06
C GLY A 222 15.16 -0.96 20.75
#